data_9f8e85c183865d306438470f2805c6d6
#
_entry.id   9f8e85c183865d306438470f2805c6d6
#
_cell.length_a   1.000
_cell.length_b   1.000
_cell.length_c   1.000
_cell.angle_alpha   90.00
_cell.angle_beta   90.00
_cell.angle_gamma   90.00
#
_symmetry.space_group_name_H-M   'P 1'
#
loop_
_entity.id
_entity.type
_entity.pdbx_description
1 polymer ?
#
loop_
_entity_poly.entity_id
_entity_poly.type
_entity_poly.pdbx_seq_one_letter_code
_entity_poly.pdbx_strand_id
1 'polypeptide(L)'
;MNTTGEQGQSVRRDAVRTLIVGAGITGLATAAALQERGDEDYLVLEGDAEIGGYCKTIQKEGFVWDYSGHFFHFKHPEIEAWLRERMPRQRILDVVKKSFIEYKGRQIDFPFQKNIHQLPQDEFIDCLYDLYFARAPQELLGRHAPPAPVATKDAESFESMLYARFGRSIAEKFLIPYNEKLYACDLGSLDKDAMGRFFPHADLTDIIRNMKVADNATYNAKFTYPEGGAIQYVKAIASAVKPDGIALSEPVLSIDLEAKVATTPKREIQFERLVSSAPFNRLLAMARVPHDDSAYSWNKVLVFNLGFDRKGQKDVHWVYFPDREVVFYRVGFYDNIFDTERLSLYVEIGFARDAVVDVEATRRRVLADLEKTGVTSGHELVAEHHVVMDPAYVHITQRSMAEHARIANELRARGVFSVGRYGGWTYCSIEDNIVEARALVDSFG
;
A
#
# COMPACT_ATOMS: atom_id res chain seq x y z
N MET A 1 -22.25 -47.02 35.85
CA MET A 1 -22.75 -45.73 35.39
C MET A 1 -21.80 -44.69 35.91
N ASN A 2 -20.80 -44.33 35.07
CA ASN A 2 -19.88 -43.23 35.34
C ASN A 2 -20.20 -42.14 34.35
N THR A 3 -20.85 -41.11 34.82
CA THR A 3 -21.04 -39.86 34.10
C THR A 3 -19.77 -39.02 34.28
N THR A 4 -18.91 -39.06 33.30
CA THR A 4 -17.80 -38.08 33.15
C THR A 4 -18.42 -36.74 32.81
N GLY A 5 -18.52 -35.85 33.79
CA GLY A 5 -18.88 -34.46 33.58
C GLY A 5 -17.81 -33.77 32.71
N GLU A 6 -18.21 -33.28 31.56
CA GLU A 6 -17.47 -32.27 30.82
C GLU A 6 -17.37 -31.02 31.72
N GLN A 7 -16.21 -30.82 32.30
CA GLN A 7 -15.88 -29.54 32.92
C GLN A 7 -15.74 -28.52 31.80
N GLY A 8 -16.80 -27.75 31.56
CA GLY A 8 -16.73 -26.57 30.74
C GLY A 8 -15.62 -25.65 31.29
N GLN A 9 -14.52 -25.50 30.56
CA GLN A 9 -13.51 -24.48 30.87
C GLN A 9 -14.21 -23.14 30.89
N SER A 10 -14.24 -22.48 32.07
CA SER A 10 -14.78 -21.15 32.19
C SER A 10 -13.95 -20.22 31.28
N VAL A 11 -14.57 -19.65 30.25
CA VAL A 11 -13.93 -18.68 29.36
C VAL A 11 -13.47 -17.51 30.24
N ARG A 12 -12.17 -17.18 30.17
CA ARG A 12 -11.62 -16.02 30.88
C ARG A 12 -12.34 -14.76 30.36
N ARG A 13 -12.74 -13.88 31.26
CA ARG A 13 -13.37 -12.60 30.94
C ARG A 13 -12.50 -11.46 31.40
N ASP A 14 -12.18 -10.57 30.45
CA ASP A 14 -11.42 -9.34 30.71
C ASP A 14 -12.30 -8.14 30.30
N ALA A 15 -11.96 -6.95 30.76
CA ALA A 15 -12.63 -5.71 30.37
C ALA A 15 -11.57 -4.62 30.14
N VAL A 16 -11.79 -3.80 29.11
CA VAL A 16 -10.96 -2.63 28.81
C VAL A 16 -11.84 -1.49 28.29
N ARG A 17 -11.42 -0.26 28.50
CA ARG A 17 -12.11 0.89 27.91
C ARG A 17 -11.98 0.90 26.40
N THR A 18 -10.76 0.73 25.88
CA THR A 18 -10.50 0.76 24.43
C THR A 18 -9.87 -0.57 23.98
N LEU A 19 -10.60 -1.32 23.17
CA LEU A 19 -10.07 -2.49 22.48
C LEU A 19 -9.60 -2.11 21.10
N ILE A 20 -8.36 -2.47 20.74
CA ILE A 20 -7.75 -2.19 19.44
C ILE A 20 -7.52 -3.51 18.71
N VAL A 21 -8.00 -3.62 17.48
CA VAL A 21 -7.87 -4.81 16.64
C VAL A 21 -6.83 -4.58 15.54
N GLY A 22 -5.72 -5.30 15.65
CA GLY A 22 -4.56 -5.25 14.77
C GLY A 22 -3.39 -4.43 15.34
N ALA A 23 -2.18 -5.02 15.35
CA ALA A 23 -0.92 -4.38 15.74
C ALA A 23 -0.05 -3.97 14.54
N GLY A 24 -0.68 -3.50 13.47
CA GLY A 24 -0.04 -2.75 12.39
C GLY A 24 0.20 -1.29 12.82
N ILE A 25 0.71 -0.47 11.89
CA ILE A 25 1.01 0.96 12.14
C ILE A 25 -0.17 1.69 12.79
N THR A 26 -1.38 1.54 12.25
CA THR A 26 -2.57 2.26 12.73
C THR A 26 -2.95 1.86 14.16
N GLY A 27 -3.02 0.56 14.44
CA GLY A 27 -3.39 0.09 15.78
C GLY A 27 -2.35 0.45 16.84
N LEU A 28 -1.05 0.29 16.51
CA LEU A 28 0.04 0.69 17.40
C LEU A 28 0.07 2.21 17.63
N ALA A 29 -0.15 3.02 16.58
CA ALA A 29 -0.22 4.47 16.71
C ALA A 29 -1.42 4.91 17.56
N THR A 30 -2.56 4.20 17.46
CA THR A 30 -3.72 4.45 18.32
C THR A 30 -3.38 4.16 19.79
N ALA A 31 -2.75 3.02 20.06
CA ALA A 31 -2.33 2.65 21.42
C ALA A 31 -1.30 3.65 21.99
N ALA A 32 -0.31 4.04 21.18
CA ALA A 32 0.68 5.05 21.56
C ALA A 32 0.03 6.41 21.87
N ALA A 33 -0.92 6.85 21.07
CA ALA A 33 -1.64 8.11 21.29
C ALA A 33 -2.49 8.08 22.58
N LEU A 34 -3.15 6.94 22.89
CA LEU A 34 -3.85 6.76 24.16
C LEU A 34 -2.87 6.84 25.35
N GLN A 35 -1.74 6.15 25.25
CA GLN A 35 -0.70 6.16 26.28
C GLN A 35 -0.13 7.56 26.52
N GLU A 36 0.13 8.32 25.47
CA GLU A 36 0.63 9.70 25.56
C GLU A 36 -0.37 10.66 26.22
N ARG A 37 -1.66 10.34 26.18
CA ARG A 37 -2.73 11.08 26.90
C ARG A 37 -2.96 10.58 28.33
N GLY A 38 -2.24 9.56 28.77
CA GLY A 38 -2.43 8.95 30.08
C GLY A 38 -3.64 8.01 30.18
N ASP A 39 -4.27 7.65 29.05
CA ASP A 39 -5.31 6.62 29.01
C ASP A 39 -4.64 5.25 28.83
N GLU A 40 -4.45 4.55 29.96
CA GLU A 40 -3.79 3.24 30.01
C GLU A 40 -4.78 2.06 29.95
N ASP A 41 -6.08 2.32 29.91
CA ASP A 41 -7.11 1.28 29.89
C ASP A 41 -7.44 0.84 28.45
N TYR A 42 -6.43 0.26 27.81
CA TYR A 42 -6.55 -0.30 26.46
C TYR A 42 -5.84 -1.65 26.31
N LEU A 43 -6.22 -2.38 25.26
CA LEU A 43 -5.58 -3.62 24.84
C LEU A 43 -5.54 -3.69 23.31
N VAL A 44 -4.39 -4.03 22.74
CA VAL A 44 -4.22 -4.34 21.33
C VAL A 44 -4.24 -5.85 21.13
N LEU A 45 -5.11 -6.35 20.26
CA LEU A 45 -5.15 -7.75 19.84
C LEU A 45 -4.56 -7.90 18.45
N GLU A 46 -3.61 -8.82 18.31
CA GLU A 46 -2.98 -9.16 17.02
C GLU A 46 -3.10 -10.66 16.75
N GLY A 47 -3.58 -11.01 15.56
CA GLY A 47 -3.72 -12.41 15.15
C GLY A 47 -2.41 -13.10 14.83
N ASP A 48 -1.40 -12.32 14.44
CA ASP A 48 -0.08 -12.86 14.11
C ASP A 48 0.82 -12.96 15.38
N ALA A 49 1.91 -13.71 15.26
CA ALA A 49 2.92 -13.85 16.30
C ALA A 49 3.82 -12.62 16.45
N GLU A 50 3.74 -11.66 15.51
CA GLU A 50 4.59 -10.47 15.45
C GLU A 50 3.78 -9.22 15.12
N ILE A 51 4.21 -8.08 15.67
CA ILE A 51 3.68 -6.76 15.32
C ILE A 51 4.09 -6.34 13.91
N GLY A 52 3.40 -5.34 13.34
CA GLY A 52 3.84 -4.62 12.14
C GLY A 52 2.91 -4.71 10.94
N GLY A 53 1.97 -5.67 10.91
CA GLY A 53 1.13 -5.88 9.73
C GLY A 53 1.99 -6.12 8.49
N TYR A 54 1.79 -5.31 7.43
CA TYR A 54 2.65 -5.42 6.23
C TYR A 54 3.98 -4.64 6.31
N CYS A 55 4.23 -3.87 7.38
CA CYS A 55 5.53 -3.23 7.60
C CYS A 55 6.52 -4.15 8.34
N LYS A 56 6.40 -5.47 8.17
CA LYS A 56 7.34 -6.47 8.66
C LYS A 56 8.59 -6.54 7.79
N THR A 57 9.68 -6.98 8.40
CA THR A 57 10.98 -7.16 7.74
C THR A 57 11.50 -8.56 8.01
N ILE A 58 11.97 -9.22 6.96
CA ILE A 58 12.62 -10.53 7.00
C ILE A 58 14.13 -10.35 6.89
N GLN A 59 14.89 -11.07 7.71
CA GLN A 59 16.34 -11.19 7.61
C GLN A 59 16.72 -12.61 7.28
N LYS A 60 17.41 -12.81 6.15
CA LYS A 60 17.80 -14.14 5.68
C LYS A 60 19.11 -14.08 4.89
N GLU A 61 20.06 -14.93 5.20
CA GLU A 61 21.35 -15.06 4.51
C GLU A 61 22.11 -13.72 4.33
N GLY A 62 21.93 -12.80 5.31
CA GLY A 62 22.52 -11.46 5.28
C GLY A 62 21.77 -10.45 4.40
N PHE A 63 20.62 -10.80 3.88
CA PHE A 63 19.68 -9.87 3.24
C PHE A 63 18.65 -9.38 4.24
N VAL A 64 18.18 -8.14 4.02
CA VAL A 64 17.10 -7.49 4.79
C VAL A 64 16.02 -7.10 3.80
N TRP A 65 14.81 -7.62 3.98
CA TRP A 65 13.69 -7.42 3.08
C TRP A 65 12.42 -7.09 3.84
N ASP A 66 11.73 -6.06 3.41
CA ASP A 66 10.36 -5.82 3.84
C ASP A 66 9.38 -6.68 3.03
N TYR A 67 8.12 -6.72 3.43
CA TYR A 67 7.07 -7.44 2.68
C TYR A 67 6.77 -6.80 1.33
N SER A 68 7.20 -5.58 1.09
CA SER A 68 7.24 -4.80 -0.13
C SER A 68 8.03 -3.53 0.15
N GLY A 69 8.18 -2.61 -0.79
CA GLY A 69 8.86 -1.32 -0.57
C GLY A 69 8.11 -0.41 0.40
N HIS A 70 8.24 -0.64 1.70
CA HIS A 70 7.63 0.17 2.75
C HIS A 70 8.55 1.30 3.20
N PHE A 71 8.72 2.29 2.32
CA PHE A 71 9.55 3.47 2.57
C PHE A 71 8.71 4.58 3.21
N PHE A 72 9.28 5.30 4.19
CA PHE A 72 8.60 6.39 4.86
C PHE A 72 8.83 7.72 4.13
N HIS A 73 7.74 8.40 3.87
CA HIS A 73 7.71 9.73 3.23
C HIS A 73 7.06 10.69 4.20
N PHE A 74 7.85 11.48 4.88
CA PHE A 74 7.34 12.41 5.89
C PHE A 74 6.90 13.74 5.26
N LYS A 75 5.70 14.18 5.63
CA LYS A 75 5.16 15.53 5.37
C LYS A 75 4.95 16.29 6.67
N HIS A 76 4.87 15.57 7.78
CA HIS A 76 4.63 16.07 9.12
C HIS A 76 5.94 15.98 9.93
N PRO A 77 6.72 17.09 10.03
CA PRO A 77 8.01 17.08 10.75
C PRO A 77 7.90 16.60 12.19
N GLU A 78 6.75 16.85 12.84
CA GLU A 78 6.46 16.40 14.20
C GLU A 78 6.33 14.88 14.30
N ILE A 79 5.82 14.20 13.27
CA ILE A 79 5.75 12.73 13.23
C ILE A 79 7.13 12.14 13.01
N GLU A 80 7.91 12.72 12.12
CA GLU A 80 9.29 12.30 11.89
C GLU A 80 10.13 12.47 13.16
N ALA A 81 10.07 13.64 13.81
CA ALA A 81 10.78 13.90 15.05
C ALA A 81 10.37 12.90 16.14
N TRP A 82 9.07 12.67 16.31
CA TRP A 82 8.53 11.72 17.27
C TRP A 82 9.06 10.29 17.08
N LEU A 83 9.18 9.83 15.83
CA LEU A 83 9.77 8.52 15.53
C LEU A 83 11.28 8.49 15.76
N ARG A 84 12.01 9.51 15.29
CA ARG A 84 13.48 9.60 15.44
C ARG A 84 13.91 9.65 16.91
N GLU A 85 13.17 10.35 17.78
CA GLU A 85 13.41 10.37 19.23
C GLU A 85 13.35 8.98 19.88
N ARG A 86 12.52 8.08 19.34
CA ARG A 86 12.38 6.69 19.81
C ARG A 86 13.42 5.74 19.22
N MET A 87 14.22 6.24 18.28
CA MET A 87 15.28 5.49 17.60
C MET A 87 16.65 6.19 17.67
N PRO A 88 17.12 6.65 18.85
CA PRO A 88 18.27 7.55 18.95
C PRO A 88 19.59 6.96 18.48
N ARG A 89 19.69 5.64 18.37
CA ARG A 89 20.89 4.92 17.91
C ARG A 89 20.69 4.27 16.53
N GLN A 90 19.52 4.44 15.93
CA GLN A 90 19.20 3.83 14.65
C GLN A 90 19.86 4.62 13.52
N ARG A 91 20.63 3.95 12.69
CA ARG A 91 21.05 4.54 11.41
C ARG A 91 19.85 4.61 10.48
N ILE A 92 19.49 5.82 10.05
CA ILE A 92 18.41 6.09 9.11
C ILE A 92 19.00 6.89 7.96
N LEU A 93 18.76 6.45 6.74
CA LEU A 93 19.18 7.16 5.53
C LEU A 93 18.03 8.01 4.99
N ASP A 94 18.38 9.24 4.59
CA ASP A 94 17.53 10.11 3.80
C ASP A 94 17.94 9.94 2.32
N VAL A 95 17.05 9.37 1.52
CA VAL A 95 17.35 8.91 0.18
C VAL A 95 16.61 9.75 -0.85
N VAL A 96 17.31 10.29 -1.81
CA VAL A 96 16.70 10.87 -3.01
C VAL A 96 16.39 9.73 -3.98
N LYS A 97 15.10 9.56 -4.26
CA LYS A 97 14.60 8.49 -5.11
C LYS A 97 15.16 8.58 -6.52
N LYS A 98 15.66 7.44 -7.04
CA LYS A 98 15.95 7.24 -8.45
C LYS A 98 15.08 6.11 -8.97
N SER A 99 14.17 6.38 -9.89
CA SER A 99 13.25 5.36 -10.43
C SER A 99 13.01 5.61 -11.91
N PHE A 100 12.86 4.52 -12.65
CA PHE A 100 12.71 4.51 -14.08
C PHE A 100 11.50 3.67 -14.50
N ILE A 101 11.05 3.88 -15.71
CA ILE A 101 10.13 3.00 -16.42
C ILE A 101 10.93 2.27 -17.48
N GLU A 102 10.91 0.94 -17.45
CA GLU A 102 11.41 0.15 -18.56
C GLU A 102 10.37 0.19 -19.68
N TYR A 103 10.76 0.75 -20.83
CA TYR A 103 9.88 0.90 -21.99
C TYR A 103 10.61 0.50 -23.27
N LYS A 104 10.31 -0.68 -23.82
CA LYS A 104 10.88 -1.21 -25.06
C LYS A 104 12.41 -1.19 -25.09
N GLY A 105 13.04 -1.64 -24.00
CA GLY A 105 14.51 -1.68 -23.85
C GLY A 105 15.15 -0.33 -23.54
N ARG A 106 14.36 0.68 -23.16
CA ARG A 106 14.84 2.01 -22.72
C ARG A 106 14.41 2.31 -21.30
N GLN A 107 15.24 3.02 -20.57
CA GLN A 107 14.89 3.58 -19.27
C GLN A 107 14.37 5.01 -19.47
N ILE A 108 13.11 5.23 -19.11
CA ILE A 108 12.45 6.54 -19.12
C ILE A 108 12.33 6.99 -17.65
N ASP A 109 12.70 8.22 -17.36
CA ASP A 109 12.59 8.77 -16.00
C ASP A 109 11.13 8.78 -15.52
N PHE A 110 10.95 8.51 -14.23
CA PHE A 110 9.63 8.63 -13.59
C PHE A 110 9.39 10.09 -13.11
N PRO A 111 8.19 10.65 -13.31
CA PRO A 111 7.00 10.02 -13.87
C PRO A 111 6.96 10.09 -15.41
N PHE A 112 6.42 9.05 -16.02
CA PHE A 112 6.39 8.87 -17.48
C PHE A 112 5.85 10.09 -18.25
N GLN A 113 4.72 10.63 -17.83
CA GLN A 113 4.05 11.74 -18.49
C GLN A 113 4.86 13.04 -18.50
N LYS A 114 5.79 13.22 -17.57
CA LYS A 114 6.73 14.34 -17.57
C LYS A 114 7.94 14.11 -18.48
N ASN A 115 8.26 12.86 -18.80
CA ASN A 115 9.48 12.45 -19.45
C ASN A 115 9.26 11.83 -20.85
N ILE A 116 8.11 12.10 -21.48
CA ILE A 116 7.78 11.62 -22.84
C ILE A 116 8.81 12.03 -23.90
N HIS A 117 9.57 13.11 -23.69
CA HIS A 117 10.64 13.55 -24.56
C HIS A 117 11.84 12.59 -24.64
N GLN A 118 11.93 11.61 -23.75
CA GLN A 118 12.94 10.54 -23.76
C GLN A 118 12.52 9.34 -24.62
N LEU A 119 11.28 9.33 -25.11
CA LEU A 119 10.78 8.32 -26.07
C LEU A 119 11.41 8.48 -27.46
N PRO A 120 11.33 7.45 -28.33
CA PRO A 120 11.60 7.62 -29.75
C PRO A 120 10.80 8.79 -30.33
N GLN A 121 11.36 9.49 -31.31
CA GLN A 121 10.81 10.76 -31.82
C GLN A 121 9.36 10.66 -32.28
N ASP A 122 8.99 9.60 -32.98
CA ASP A 122 7.63 9.35 -33.46
C ASP A 122 6.67 9.14 -32.28
N GLU A 123 7.02 8.31 -31.32
CA GLU A 123 6.21 8.05 -30.13
C GLU A 123 6.10 9.30 -29.21
N PHE A 124 7.15 10.11 -29.14
CA PHE A 124 7.09 11.39 -28.45
C PHE A 124 6.10 12.35 -29.11
N ILE A 125 6.13 12.43 -30.46
CA ILE A 125 5.21 13.28 -31.21
C ILE A 125 3.76 12.82 -31.03
N ASP A 126 3.49 11.50 -31.05
CA ASP A 126 2.17 10.96 -30.77
C ASP A 126 1.66 11.36 -29.36
N CYS A 127 2.52 11.22 -28.36
CA CYS A 127 2.18 11.63 -26.99
C CYS A 127 1.87 13.12 -26.89
N LEU A 128 2.69 13.95 -27.54
CA LEU A 128 2.52 15.41 -27.52
C LEU A 128 1.24 15.83 -28.26
N TYR A 129 0.97 15.19 -29.39
CA TYR A 129 -0.23 15.43 -30.20
C TYR A 129 -1.50 15.09 -29.39
N ASP A 130 -1.56 13.89 -28.84
CA ASP A 130 -2.71 13.45 -28.05
C ASP A 130 -2.90 14.32 -26.79
N LEU A 131 -1.83 14.67 -26.12
CA LEU A 131 -1.87 15.54 -24.94
C LEU A 131 -2.40 16.95 -25.26
N TYR A 132 -2.01 17.50 -26.41
CA TYR A 132 -2.50 18.79 -26.89
C TYR A 132 -4.02 18.71 -27.17
N PHE A 133 -4.45 17.71 -27.94
CA PHE A 133 -5.84 17.58 -28.35
C PHE A 133 -6.79 17.11 -27.22
N ALA A 134 -6.28 16.37 -26.23
CA ALA A 134 -7.08 16.01 -25.06
C ALA A 134 -7.60 17.23 -24.29
N ARG A 135 -6.96 18.40 -24.45
CA ARG A 135 -7.28 19.65 -23.72
C ARG A 135 -7.73 20.81 -24.59
N ALA A 136 -7.62 20.67 -25.91
CA ALA A 136 -8.02 21.73 -26.81
C ALA A 136 -9.55 21.88 -26.82
N PRO A 137 -10.09 23.13 -26.80
CA PRO A 137 -11.50 23.36 -27.05
C PRO A 137 -11.92 22.76 -28.38
N GLN A 138 -13.07 22.09 -28.45
CA GLN A 138 -13.58 21.44 -29.67
C GLN A 138 -13.64 22.39 -30.87
N GLU A 139 -13.84 23.66 -30.60
CA GLU A 139 -13.89 24.74 -31.62
C GLU A 139 -12.55 24.93 -32.35
N LEU A 140 -11.45 24.57 -31.73
CA LEU A 140 -10.09 24.67 -32.30
C LEU A 140 -9.66 23.39 -33.04
N LEU A 141 -10.43 22.30 -32.93
CA LEU A 141 -10.02 20.97 -33.39
C LEU A 141 -10.11 20.78 -34.92
N GLY A 142 -10.81 21.66 -35.65
CA GLY A 142 -10.88 21.60 -37.11
C GLY A 142 -11.11 20.20 -37.70
N ARG A 143 -10.93 20.04 -39.02
CA ARG A 143 -11.14 18.78 -39.75
C ARG A 143 -10.09 17.66 -39.47
N HIS A 144 -9.08 17.92 -38.66
CA HIS A 144 -7.97 16.99 -38.35
C HIS A 144 -7.99 16.53 -36.88
N ALA A 145 -9.09 16.79 -36.15
CA ALA A 145 -9.22 16.27 -34.82
C ALA A 145 -9.15 14.73 -34.85
N PRO A 146 -8.33 14.11 -33.98
CA PRO A 146 -8.48 12.67 -33.74
C PRO A 146 -9.92 12.41 -33.28
N PRO A 147 -10.47 11.18 -33.50
CA PRO A 147 -11.75 10.84 -32.90
C PRO A 147 -11.67 11.21 -31.40
N ALA A 148 -12.66 12.01 -30.95
CA ALA A 148 -12.67 12.51 -29.60
C ALA A 148 -12.27 11.38 -28.64
N PRO A 149 -11.30 11.60 -27.74
CA PRO A 149 -11.08 10.64 -26.68
C PRO A 149 -12.44 10.38 -26.03
N VAL A 150 -12.69 9.17 -25.58
CA VAL A 150 -13.93 8.77 -24.85
C VAL A 150 -14.11 9.60 -23.55
N ALA A 151 -13.31 10.62 -23.36
CA ALA A 151 -13.29 11.53 -22.24
C ALA A 151 -14.33 12.63 -22.41
N THR A 152 -15.48 12.35 -21.89
CA THR A 152 -16.46 13.38 -21.52
C THR A 152 -15.88 14.29 -20.41
N LYS A 153 -16.37 15.53 -20.30
CA LYS A 153 -16.07 16.45 -19.18
C LYS A 153 -16.35 15.82 -17.81
N ASP A 154 -17.03 14.70 -17.76
CA ASP A 154 -17.48 13.93 -16.62
C ASP A 154 -16.75 12.57 -16.55
N ALA A 155 -15.40 12.59 -16.49
CA ALA A 155 -14.64 11.37 -16.22
C ALA A 155 -15.00 10.85 -14.82
N GLU A 156 -15.74 9.74 -14.75
CA GLU A 156 -16.20 9.15 -13.49
C GLU A 156 -15.28 8.00 -13.03
N SER A 157 -14.53 7.38 -13.95
CA SER A 157 -13.64 6.27 -13.67
C SER A 157 -12.16 6.66 -13.76
N PHE A 158 -11.31 5.85 -13.12
CA PHE A 158 -9.86 6.02 -13.17
C PHE A 158 -9.34 5.93 -14.61
N GLU A 159 -9.82 4.98 -15.39
CA GLU A 159 -9.46 4.84 -16.81
C GLU A 159 -9.85 6.07 -17.63
N SER A 160 -11.11 6.51 -17.53
CA SER A 160 -11.58 7.70 -18.26
C SER A 160 -10.81 8.96 -17.85
N MET A 161 -10.44 9.10 -16.59
CA MET A 161 -9.60 10.20 -16.09
C MET A 161 -8.20 10.16 -16.76
N LEU A 162 -7.59 8.99 -16.92
CA LEU A 162 -6.28 8.85 -17.56
C LEU A 162 -6.32 9.32 -19.02
N TYR A 163 -7.32 8.90 -19.79
CA TYR A 163 -7.52 9.36 -21.18
C TYR A 163 -7.80 10.86 -21.26
N ALA A 164 -8.70 11.37 -20.42
CA ALA A 164 -9.07 12.78 -20.42
C ALA A 164 -7.89 13.71 -20.08
N ARG A 165 -7.02 13.25 -19.19
CA ARG A 165 -5.96 14.09 -18.66
C ARG A 165 -4.68 14.03 -19.47
N PHE A 166 -4.32 12.87 -20.02
CA PHE A 166 -3.03 12.63 -20.64
C PHE A 166 -3.09 12.26 -22.13
N GLY A 167 -4.30 12.09 -22.67
CA GLY A 167 -4.48 11.61 -24.03
C GLY A 167 -4.21 10.11 -24.17
N ARG A 168 -4.49 9.60 -25.37
CA ARG A 168 -4.45 8.17 -25.64
C ARG A 168 -3.04 7.58 -25.54
N SER A 169 -2.08 8.21 -26.18
CA SER A 169 -0.73 7.67 -26.30
C SER A 169 -0.04 7.51 -24.95
N ILE A 170 -0.11 8.50 -24.06
CA ILE A 170 0.46 8.39 -22.72
C ILE A 170 -0.29 7.34 -21.89
N ALA A 171 -1.63 7.36 -21.96
CA ALA A 171 -2.47 6.43 -21.23
C ALA A 171 -2.16 4.97 -21.63
N GLU A 172 -2.16 4.64 -22.91
CA GLU A 172 -1.98 3.27 -23.42
C GLU A 172 -0.52 2.78 -23.37
N LYS A 173 0.47 3.69 -23.46
CA LYS A 173 1.89 3.30 -23.40
C LYS A 173 2.35 2.93 -21.99
N PHE A 174 1.80 3.58 -20.96
CA PHE A 174 2.27 3.38 -19.59
C PHE A 174 1.15 3.30 -18.55
N LEU A 175 0.27 4.32 -18.47
CA LEU A 175 -0.60 4.48 -17.30
C LEU A 175 -1.60 3.33 -17.17
N ILE A 176 -2.25 2.92 -18.25
CA ILE A 176 -3.22 1.82 -18.24
C ILE A 176 -2.52 0.48 -17.99
N PRO A 177 -1.57 0.01 -18.84
CA PRO A 177 -0.98 -1.31 -18.65
C PRO A 177 -0.26 -1.49 -17.32
N TYR A 178 0.36 -0.43 -16.79
CA TYR A 178 0.97 -0.47 -15.46
C TYR A 178 -0.09 -0.63 -14.36
N ASN A 179 -1.16 0.18 -14.40
CA ASN A 179 -2.19 0.15 -13.36
C ASN A 179 -3.08 -1.10 -13.44
N GLU A 180 -3.32 -1.66 -14.63
CA GLU A 180 -3.97 -2.97 -14.79
C GLU A 180 -3.20 -4.07 -14.05
N LYS A 181 -1.87 -4.08 -14.15
CA LYS A 181 -1.02 -5.03 -13.44
C LYS A 181 -0.99 -4.75 -11.94
N LEU A 182 -0.97 -3.46 -11.53
CA LEU A 182 -0.96 -3.03 -10.14
C LEU A 182 -2.26 -3.40 -9.42
N TYR A 183 -3.42 -3.02 -9.99
CA TYR A 183 -4.73 -3.25 -9.36
C TYR A 183 -5.32 -4.63 -9.65
N ALA A 184 -4.87 -5.28 -10.73
CA ALA A 184 -5.37 -6.56 -11.21
C ALA A 184 -6.91 -6.58 -11.38
N CYS A 185 -7.49 -5.48 -11.86
CA CYS A 185 -8.92 -5.32 -12.14
C CYS A 185 -9.13 -4.40 -13.35
N ASP A 186 -10.37 -4.30 -13.79
CA ASP A 186 -10.81 -3.30 -14.77
C ASP A 186 -10.72 -1.90 -14.16
N LEU A 187 -9.87 -1.04 -14.76
CA LEU A 187 -9.66 0.34 -14.29
C LEU A 187 -10.90 1.23 -14.49
N GLY A 188 -11.80 0.83 -15.41
CA GLY A 188 -13.10 1.48 -15.60
C GLY A 188 -14.03 1.33 -14.40
N SER A 189 -13.79 0.35 -13.53
CA SER A 189 -14.56 0.13 -12.29
C SER A 189 -14.10 1.00 -11.12
N LEU A 190 -12.87 1.52 -11.16
CA LEU A 190 -12.30 2.32 -10.09
C LEU A 190 -12.78 3.78 -10.16
N ASP A 191 -12.90 4.42 -9.00
CA ASP A 191 -13.15 5.85 -8.92
C ASP A 191 -11.99 6.65 -9.53
N LYS A 192 -12.28 7.78 -10.17
CA LYS A 192 -11.27 8.64 -10.79
C LYS A 192 -10.16 9.07 -9.82
N ASP A 193 -10.48 9.19 -8.55
CA ASP A 193 -9.57 9.61 -7.48
C ASP A 193 -9.04 8.42 -6.65
N ALA A 194 -9.12 7.18 -7.16
CA ALA A 194 -8.72 5.96 -6.45
C ALA A 194 -7.29 5.99 -5.89
N MET A 195 -6.36 6.69 -6.54
CA MET A 195 -5.00 6.93 -6.02
C MET A 195 -4.87 8.25 -5.25
N GLY A 196 -5.87 9.12 -5.29
CA GLY A 196 -5.85 10.41 -4.62
C GLY A 196 -4.56 11.20 -4.90
N ARG A 197 -3.98 11.79 -3.86
CA ARG A 197 -2.74 12.59 -3.94
C ARG A 197 -1.49 11.80 -4.33
N PHE A 198 -1.55 10.49 -4.35
CA PHE A 198 -0.42 9.62 -4.70
C PHE A 198 -0.25 9.44 -6.20
N PHE A 199 -1.26 9.80 -6.98
CA PHE A 199 -1.12 9.84 -8.43
C PHE A 199 -0.18 10.98 -8.82
N PRO A 200 0.87 10.73 -9.65
CA PRO A 200 1.82 11.77 -10.05
C PRO A 200 1.19 12.70 -11.09
N HIS A 201 0.36 13.63 -10.62
CA HIS A 201 -0.29 14.62 -11.47
C HIS A 201 0.76 15.51 -12.14
N ALA A 202 0.54 15.83 -13.42
CA ALA A 202 1.27 16.83 -14.17
C ALA A 202 0.32 17.55 -15.11
N ASP A 203 0.44 18.85 -15.22
CA ASP A 203 -0.24 19.62 -16.26
C ASP A 203 0.64 19.78 -17.51
N LEU A 204 0.07 20.32 -18.58
CA LEU A 204 0.80 20.53 -19.82
C LEU A 204 2.02 21.45 -19.64
N THR A 205 1.90 22.45 -18.79
CA THR A 205 3.00 23.40 -18.50
C THR A 205 4.14 22.68 -17.77
N ASP A 206 3.82 21.83 -16.79
CA ASP A 206 4.81 21.02 -16.08
C ASP A 206 5.54 20.08 -17.04
N ILE A 207 4.81 19.42 -17.93
CA ILE A 207 5.36 18.50 -18.93
C ILE A 207 6.33 19.25 -19.87
N ILE A 208 5.89 20.39 -20.43
CA ILE A 208 6.73 21.18 -21.35
C ILE A 208 7.97 21.75 -20.63
N ARG A 209 7.83 22.24 -19.40
CA ARG A 209 8.97 22.74 -18.63
C ARG A 209 9.96 21.65 -18.31
N ASN A 210 9.50 20.46 -18.00
CA ASN A 210 10.36 19.31 -17.70
C ASN A 210 11.23 18.88 -18.90
N MET A 211 10.77 19.11 -20.13
CA MET A 211 11.56 18.87 -21.34
C MET A 211 12.82 19.76 -21.43
N LYS A 212 12.79 20.94 -20.79
CA LYS A 212 13.90 21.88 -20.77
C LYS A 212 14.80 21.70 -19.54
N VAL A 213 14.17 21.52 -18.39
CA VAL A 213 14.87 21.36 -17.10
C VAL A 213 14.12 20.27 -16.33
N ALA A 214 14.79 19.15 -16.11
CA ALA A 214 14.19 18.01 -15.42
C ALA A 214 13.74 18.38 -14.01
N ASP A 215 12.44 18.26 -13.75
CA ASP A 215 11.81 18.33 -12.44
C ASP A 215 10.93 17.10 -12.25
N ASN A 216 11.54 16.03 -11.81
CA ASN A 216 10.89 14.74 -11.55
C ASN A 216 10.34 14.64 -10.13
N ALA A 217 10.18 15.78 -9.43
CA ALA A 217 9.64 15.82 -8.09
C ALA A 217 8.21 15.24 -8.06
N THR A 218 8.02 14.30 -7.14
CA THR A 218 6.73 13.67 -6.82
C THR A 218 6.58 13.62 -5.31
N TYR A 219 5.41 13.24 -4.80
CA TYR A 219 5.20 13.11 -3.34
C TYR A 219 6.25 12.23 -2.65
N ASN A 220 6.80 11.27 -3.37
CA ASN A 220 7.81 10.32 -2.91
C ASN A 220 9.20 10.53 -3.52
N ALA A 221 9.54 11.76 -3.88
CA ALA A 221 10.87 12.10 -4.41
C ALA A 221 11.99 11.87 -3.40
N LYS A 222 11.67 11.91 -2.12
CA LYS A 222 12.57 11.54 -1.02
C LYS A 222 11.88 10.56 -0.10
N PHE A 223 12.67 9.66 0.49
CA PHE A 223 12.19 8.75 1.51
C PHE A 223 13.25 8.51 2.58
N THR A 224 12.82 8.06 3.74
CA THR A 224 13.72 7.62 4.80
C THR A 224 13.64 6.11 4.94
N TYR A 225 14.78 5.49 5.24
CA TYR A 225 14.84 4.05 5.44
C TYR A 225 15.84 3.68 6.54
N PRO A 226 15.41 2.97 7.59
CA PRO A 226 16.28 2.57 8.68
C PRO A 226 17.06 1.31 8.33
N GLU A 227 18.28 1.23 8.79
CA GLU A 227 19.06 -0.02 8.75
C GLU A 227 18.33 -1.11 9.55
N GLY A 228 18.19 -2.28 8.94
CA GLY A 228 17.37 -3.36 9.51
C GLY A 228 15.89 -3.33 9.15
N GLY A 229 15.49 -2.47 8.20
CA GLY A 229 14.18 -2.51 7.54
C GLY A 229 13.09 -1.67 8.20
N ALA A 230 11.93 -1.58 7.55
CA ALA A 230 10.78 -0.79 7.96
C ALA A 230 10.23 -1.18 9.36
N ILE A 231 10.48 -2.41 9.80
CA ILE A 231 10.11 -2.88 11.15
C ILE A 231 10.68 -2.02 12.26
N GLN A 232 11.77 -1.28 12.03
CA GLN A 232 12.36 -0.41 13.03
C GLN A 232 11.41 0.75 13.38
N TYR A 233 10.70 1.30 12.42
CA TYR A 233 9.66 2.30 12.66
C TYR A 233 8.48 1.71 13.44
N VAL A 234 8.09 0.48 13.12
CA VAL A 234 7.03 -0.23 13.87
C VAL A 234 7.44 -0.40 15.34
N LYS A 235 8.67 -0.85 15.57
CA LYS A 235 9.23 -1.00 16.93
C LYS A 235 9.30 0.33 17.69
N ALA A 236 9.62 1.41 16.99
CA ALA A 236 9.61 2.75 17.56
C ALA A 236 8.21 3.17 18.02
N ILE A 237 7.17 2.91 17.21
CA ILE A 237 5.78 3.16 17.61
C ILE A 237 5.41 2.27 18.83
N ALA A 238 5.72 0.97 18.75
CA ALA A 238 5.41 0.01 19.81
C ALA A 238 6.11 0.34 21.12
N SER A 239 7.29 0.99 21.09
CA SER A 239 7.99 1.41 22.33
C SER A 239 7.25 2.46 23.14
N ALA A 240 6.27 3.13 22.53
CA ALA A 240 5.37 4.07 23.23
C ALA A 240 4.13 3.38 23.82
N VAL A 241 3.95 2.08 23.60
CA VAL A 241 2.84 1.29 24.13
C VAL A 241 3.26 0.62 25.44
N LYS A 242 2.37 0.55 26.42
CA LYS A 242 2.68 -0.11 27.70
C LYS A 242 3.06 -1.60 27.49
N PRO A 243 3.91 -2.20 28.34
CA PRO A 243 4.43 -3.56 28.16
C PRO A 243 3.35 -4.62 27.95
N ASP A 244 2.26 -4.57 28.73
CA ASP A 244 1.14 -5.53 28.67
C ASP A 244 0.03 -5.08 27.71
N GLY A 245 0.28 -4.05 26.90
CA GLY A 245 -0.72 -3.44 26.04
C GLY A 245 -0.98 -4.18 24.74
N ILE A 246 -0.17 -5.20 24.40
CA ILE A 246 -0.27 -5.93 23.13
C ILE A 246 -0.36 -7.44 23.40
N ALA A 247 -1.39 -8.10 22.90
CA ALA A 247 -1.57 -9.56 22.91
C ALA A 247 -1.40 -10.11 21.49
N LEU A 248 -0.31 -10.84 21.28
CA LEU A 248 0.02 -11.50 20.01
C LEU A 248 -0.59 -12.91 19.93
N SER A 249 -0.71 -13.45 18.72
CA SER A 249 -1.32 -14.75 18.44
C SER A 249 -2.70 -14.88 19.11
N GLU A 250 -3.46 -13.78 19.01
CA GLU A 250 -4.78 -13.66 19.60
C GLU A 250 -5.76 -12.99 18.63
N PRO A 251 -6.17 -13.69 17.56
CA PRO A 251 -7.12 -13.15 16.59
C PRO A 251 -8.50 -12.93 17.21
N VAL A 252 -9.14 -11.82 16.84
CA VAL A 252 -10.57 -11.62 17.13
C VAL A 252 -11.39 -12.51 16.19
N LEU A 253 -12.26 -13.35 16.76
CA LEU A 253 -13.12 -14.28 16.02
C LEU A 253 -14.49 -13.69 15.75
N SER A 254 -15.06 -12.99 16.74
CA SER A 254 -16.37 -12.35 16.63
C SER A 254 -16.47 -11.13 17.54
N ILE A 255 -17.40 -10.24 17.19
CA ILE A 255 -17.69 -9.02 17.95
C ILE A 255 -19.21 -8.94 18.12
N ASP A 256 -19.67 -8.96 19.35
CA ASP A 256 -21.05 -8.63 19.71
C ASP A 256 -21.15 -7.12 19.97
N LEU A 257 -21.81 -6.40 19.06
CA LEU A 257 -21.94 -4.95 19.11
C LEU A 257 -22.92 -4.47 20.18
N GLU A 258 -23.90 -5.30 20.60
CA GLU A 258 -24.89 -4.95 21.61
C GLU A 258 -24.32 -5.18 23.02
N ALA A 259 -23.73 -6.35 23.25
CA ALA A 259 -23.05 -6.67 24.51
C ALA A 259 -21.70 -5.96 24.65
N LYS A 260 -21.14 -5.38 23.55
CA LYS A 260 -19.79 -4.83 23.47
C LYS A 260 -18.72 -5.82 23.93
N VAL A 261 -18.76 -7.02 23.39
CA VAL A 261 -17.83 -8.11 23.71
C VAL A 261 -17.14 -8.60 22.44
N ALA A 262 -15.82 -8.68 22.46
CA ALA A 262 -15.02 -9.37 21.46
C ALA A 262 -14.59 -10.73 21.97
N THR A 263 -14.71 -11.75 21.12
CA THR A 263 -14.33 -13.13 21.44
C THR A 263 -13.06 -13.51 20.70
N THR A 264 -12.10 -14.08 21.42
CA THR A 264 -10.85 -14.64 20.90
C THR A 264 -10.77 -16.13 21.21
N PRO A 265 -9.78 -16.89 20.72
CA PRO A 265 -9.58 -18.28 21.14
C PRO A 265 -9.22 -18.42 22.64
N LYS A 266 -8.81 -17.33 23.31
CA LYS A 266 -8.30 -17.37 24.69
C LYS A 266 -9.28 -16.79 25.71
N ARG A 267 -10.14 -15.84 25.32
CA ARG A 267 -10.99 -15.08 26.24
C ARG A 267 -12.10 -14.30 25.55
N GLU A 268 -13.04 -13.82 26.36
CA GLU A 268 -13.97 -12.75 26.02
C GLU A 268 -13.48 -11.43 26.60
N ILE A 269 -13.52 -10.35 25.80
CA ILE A 269 -13.10 -9.02 26.23
C ILE A 269 -14.26 -8.05 26.06
N GLN A 270 -14.73 -7.51 27.18
CA GLN A 270 -15.71 -6.43 27.18
C GLN A 270 -15.01 -5.10 26.91
N PHE A 271 -15.61 -4.24 26.10
CA PHE A 271 -15.04 -2.95 25.74
C PHE A 271 -16.09 -1.84 25.81
N GLU A 272 -15.68 -0.61 26.03
CA GLU A 272 -16.52 0.58 25.84
C GLU A 272 -16.41 1.08 24.40
N ARG A 273 -15.18 1.13 23.87
CA ARG A 273 -14.81 1.52 22.49
C ARG A 273 -13.99 0.43 21.81
N LEU A 274 -14.20 0.29 20.51
CA LEU A 274 -13.39 -0.60 19.68
C LEU A 274 -12.80 0.18 18.51
N VAL A 275 -11.48 0.10 18.33
CA VAL A 275 -10.76 0.65 17.17
C VAL A 275 -10.23 -0.50 16.34
N SER A 276 -10.67 -0.63 15.09
CA SER A 276 -10.25 -1.70 14.19
C SER A 276 -9.39 -1.15 13.06
N SER A 277 -8.19 -1.70 12.90
CA SER A 277 -7.34 -1.52 11.71
C SER A 277 -7.38 -2.72 10.75
N ALA A 278 -8.19 -3.72 11.07
CA ALA A 278 -8.44 -4.85 10.19
C ALA A 278 -9.18 -4.40 8.91
N PRO A 279 -9.06 -5.15 7.81
CA PRO A 279 -9.84 -4.86 6.60
C PRO A 279 -11.32 -4.72 6.90
N PHE A 280 -11.96 -3.67 6.37
CA PHE A 280 -13.32 -3.29 6.73
C PHE A 280 -14.33 -4.42 6.53
N ASN A 281 -14.26 -5.12 5.40
CA ASN A 281 -15.10 -6.29 5.12
C ASN A 281 -14.92 -7.41 6.18
N ARG A 282 -13.71 -7.60 6.70
CA ARG A 282 -13.45 -8.56 7.79
C ARG A 282 -14.04 -8.08 9.12
N LEU A 283 -13.94 -6.78 9.43
CA LEU A 283 -14.62 -6.22 10.59
C LEU A 283 -16.13 -6.45 10.50
N LEU A 284 -16.74 -6.18 9.35
CA LEU A 284 -18.19 -6.39 9.16
C LEU A 284 -18.58 -7.86 9.34
N ALA A 285 -17.78 -8.79 8.84
CA ALA A 285 -18.01 -10.22 9.02
C ALA A 285 -17.89 -10.64 10.51
N MET A 286 -16.83 -10.20 11.21
CA MET A 286 -16.66 -10.47 12.64
C MET A 286 -17.80 -9.91 13.49
N ALA A 287 -18.29 -8.73 13.14
CA ALA A 287 -19.39 -8.05 13.85
C ALA A 287 -20.78 -8.42 13.33
N ARG A 288 -20.86 -9.30 12.33
CA ARG A 288 -22.12 -9.74 11.67
C ARG A 288 -22.99 -8.57 11.21
N VAL A 289 -22.35 -7.50 10.73
CA VAL A 289 -23.04 -6.32 10.20
C VAL A 289 -23.54 -6.63 8.80
N PRO A 290 -24.85 -6.49 8.51
CA PRO A 290 -25.38 -6.65 7.17
C PRO A 290 -24.74 -5.63 6.21
N HIS A 291 -24.17 -6.11 5.11
CA HIS A 291 -23.51 -5.29 4.10
C HIS A 291 -23.55 -5.96 2.74
N ASP A 292 -23.23 -5.18 1.72
CA ASP A 292 -23.10 -5.67 0.36
C ASP A 292 -21.65 -6.10 0.10
N ASP A 293 -21.35 -7.39 0.19
CA ASP A 293 -20.03 -7.96 -0.05
C ASP A 293 -19.45 -7.56 -1.42
N SER A 294 -20.32 -7.37 -2.43
CA SER A 294 -19.89 -7.01 -3.78
C SER A 294 -19.42 -5.54 -3.90
N ALA A 295 -19.68 -4.72 -2.89
CA ALA A 295 -19.13 -3.36 -2.84
C ALA A 295 -17.63 -3.34 -2.52
N TYR A 296 -17.13 -4.41 -1.90
CA TYR A 296 -15.74 -4.48 -1.45
C TYR A 296 -14.92 -5.45 -2.30
N SER A 297 -14.04 -4.89 -3.11
CA SER A 297 -13.12 -5.65 -3.94
C SER A 297 -11.68 -5.18 -3.69
N TRP A 298 -10.71 -6.05 -3.94
CA TRP A 298 -9.28 -5.78 -3.77
C TRP A 298 -8.46 -6.72 -4.65
N ASN A 299 -7.18 -6.45 -4.76
CA ASN A 299 -6.25 -7.39 -5.35
C ASN A 299 -5.41 -8.12 -4.28
N LYS A 300 -4.74 -9.18 -4.70
CA LYS A 300 -3.61 -9.78 -3.99
C LYS A 300 -2.31 -9.32 -4.65
N VAL A 301 -1.26 -9.16 -3.86
CA VAL A 301 0.09 -8.94 -4.39
C VAL A 301 1.00 -10.03 -3.86
N LEU A 302 1.58 -10.79 -4.78
CA LEU A 302 2.69 -11.68 -4.46
C LEU A 302 3.98 -10.86 -4.57
N VAL A 303 4.76 -10.87 -3.51
CA VAL A 303 6.08 -10.25 -3.46
C VAL A 303 7.12 -11.34 -3.35
N PHE A 304 8.06 -11.37 -4.28
CA PHE A 304 9.31 -12.11 -4.11
C PHE A 304 10.42 -11.18 -3.64
N ASN A 305 11.07 -11.56 -2.55
CA ASN A 305 12.31 -10.99 -2.10
C ASN A 305 13.44 -11.93 -2.55
N LEU A 306 14.36 -11.43 -3.37
CA LEU A 306 15.37 -12.22 -4.05
C LEU A 306 16.76 -11.64 -3.78
N GLY A 307 17.68 -12.48 -3.31
CA GLY A 307 19.07 -12.16 -3.07
C GLY A 307 19.98 -12.92 -4.03
N PHE A 308 20.90 -12.22 -4.67
CA PHE A 308 21.82 -12.79 -5.64
C PHE A 308 23.28 -12.67 -5.20
N ASP A 309 24.14 -13.42 -5.85
CA ASP A 309 25.57 -13.58 -5.53
C ASP A 309 26.40 -12.30 -5.64
N ARG A 310 26.04 -11.38 -6.54
CA ARG A 310 26.77 -10.16 -6.84
C ARG A 310 25.87 -8.96 -7.10
N LYS A 311 26.44 -7.76 -7.13
CA LYS A 311 25.77 -6.49 -7.40
C LYS A 311 25.16 -6.46 -8.81
N GLY A 312 23.99 -5.86 -8.93
CA GLY A 312 23.31 -5.56 -10.19
C GLY A 312 23.47 -4.10 -10.60
N GLN A 313 22.40 -3.54 -11.19
CA GLN A 313 22.33 -2.15 -11.59
C GLN A 313 22.49 -1.22 -10.38
N LYS A 314 23.39 -0.25 -10.46
CA LYS A 314 23.60 0.81 -9.46
C LYS A 314 22.67 2.00 -9.73
N ASP A 315 22.53 2.86 -8.74
CA ASP A 315 21.84 4.14 -8.87
C ASP A 315 20.35 4.04 -9.26
N VAL A 316 19.68 2.96 -8.87
CA VAL A 316 18.25 2.78 -9.06
C VAL A 316 17.62 2.23 -7.76
N HIS A 317 16.48 2.76 -7.36
CA HIS A 317 15.76 2.25 -6.20
C HIS A 317 14.57 1.37 -6.59
N TRP A 318 13.88 1.71 -7.71
CA TRP A 318 12.91 0.81 -8.32
C TRP A 318 12.63 1.14 -9.79
N VAL A 319 12.20 0.13 -10.52
CA VAL A 319 11.84 0.20 -11.94
C VAL A 319 10.41 -0.29 -12.12
N TYR A 320 9.65 0.40 -12.95
CA TYR A 320 8.28 0.08 -13.33
C TYR A 320 8.24 -0.59 -14.71
N PHE A 321 7.38 -1.61 -14.84
CA PHE A 321 7.28 -2.45 -16.04
C PHE A 321 5.85 -2.46 -16.58
N PRO A 322 5.51 -1.60 -17.54
CA PRO A 322 4.18 -1.58 -18.17
C PRO A 322 3.96 -2.75 -19.14
N ASP A 323 5.02 -3.36 -19.68
CA ASP A 323 4.92 -4.46 -20.64
C ASP A 323 4.08 -5.62 -20.08
N ARG A 324 2.97 -5.95 -20.77
CA ARG A 324 2.07 -7.04 -20.37
C ARG A 324 2.70 -8.44 -20.51
N GLU A 325 3.75 -8.57 -21.31
CA GLU A 325 4.50 -9.83 -21.41
C GLU A 325 5.45 -10.09 -20.23
N VAL A 326 5.73 -9.08 -19.40
CA VAL A 326 6.49 -9.18 -18.17
C VAL A 326 5.52 -9.36 -17.01
N VAL A 327 5.73 -10.40 -16.18
CA VAL A 327 4.73 -10.78 -15.17
C VAL A 327 4.62 -9.76 -14.03
N PHE A 328 5.71 -9.12 -13.63
CA PHE A 328 5.75 -8.14 -12.55
C PHE A 328 5.48 -6.72 -13.06
N TYR A 329 4.97 -5.87 -12.17
CA TYR A 329 4.76 -4.46 -12.47
C TYR A 329 5.84 -3.54 -11.89
N ARG A 330 6.55 -3.99 -10.85
CA ARG A 330 7.62 -3.23 -10.19
C ARG A 330 8.70 -4.15 -9.64
N VAL A 331 9.94 -3.71 -9.79
CA VAL A 331 11.12 -4.29 -9.15
C VAL A 331 11.81 -3.21 -8.34
N GLY A 332 12.10 -3.46 -7.07
CA GLY A 332 12.85 -2.55 -6.23
C GLY A 332 14.20 -3.15 -5.80
N PHE A 333 15.15 -2.26 -5.50
CA PHE A 333 16.56 -2.57 -5.27
C PHE A 333 16.95 -2.11 -3.87
N TYR A 334 16.90 -3.01 -2.90
CA TYR A 334 17.31 -2.70 -1.52
C TYR A 334 18.81 -2.46 -1.37
N ASP A 335 19.62 -3.16 -2.18
CA ASP A 335 21.08 -3.06 -2.16
C ASP A 335 21.59 -1.65 -2.51
N ASN A 336 20.84 -0.86 -3.27
CA ASN A 336 21.21 0.50 -3.61
C ASN A 336 20.86 1.53 -2.50
N ILE A 337 20.11 1.14 -1.47
CA ILE A 337 19.80 2.03 -0.36
C ILE A 337 21.02 2.16 0.57
N PHE A 338 21.67 1.04 0.92
CA PHE A 338 22.85 1.01 1.78
C PHE A 338 24.14 0.69 1.02
N ASP A 339 24.09 0.67 -0.32
CA ASP A 339 25.20 0.33 -1.22
C ASP A 339 25.91 -0.98 -0.85
N THR A 340 25.10 -2.05 -0.70
CA THR A 340 25.61 -3.39 -0.42
C THR A 340 26.09 -4.08 -1.69
N GLU A 341 27.00 -5.07 -1.54
CA GLU A 341 27.73 -5.69 -2.67
C GLU A 341 26.93 -6.78 -3.40
N ARG A 342 25.79 -7.18 -2.89
CA ARG A 342 24.94 -8.23 -3.46
C ARG A 342 23.58 -7.66 -3.86
N LEU A 343 23.12 -8.00 -5.07
CA LEU A 343 21.82 -7.60 -5.57
C LEU A 343 20.70 -8.12 -4.66
N SER A 344 19.86 -7.22 -4.21
CA SER A 344 18.77 -7.48 -3.26
C SER A 344 17.49 -6.83 -3.77
N LEU A 345 16.55 -7.67 -4.23
CA LEU A 345 15.34 -7.22 -4.91
C LEU A 345 14.08 -7.50 -4.10
N TYR A 346 13.06 -6.64 -4.28
CA TYR A 346 11.67 -7.04 -4.15
C TYR A 346 10.99 -6.95 -5.51
N VAL A 347 10.16 -7.95 -5.84
CA VAL A 347 9.48 -8.08 -7.13
C VAL A 347 7.99 -8.25 -6.86
N GLU A 348 7.15 -7.40 -7.45
CA GLU A 348 5.72 -7.35 -7.15
C GLU A 348 4.86 -7.77 -8.32
N ILE A 349 3.92 -8.68 -8.05
CA ILE A 349 2.98 -9.24 -9.03
C ILE A 349 1.55 -9.10 -8.49
N GLY A 350 0.68 -8.42 -9.24
CA GLY A 350 -0.73 -8.29 -8.92
C GLY A 350 -1.55 -9.50 -9.38
N PHE A 351 -2.50 -9.92 -8.54
CA PHE A 351 -3.48 -10.96 -8.84
C PHE A 351 -4.88 -10.48 -8.48
N ALA A 352 -5.87 -10.85 -9.28
CA ALA A 352 -7.25 -10.59 -8.94
C ALA A 352 -7.64 -11.25 -7.60
N ARG A 353 -8.64 -10.69 -6.91
CA ARG A 353 -9.15 -11.16 -5.61
C ARG A 353 -9.35 -12.68 -5.55
N ASP A 354 -9.98 -13.24 -6.57
CA ASP A 354 -10.37 -14.65 -6.59
C ASP A 354 -9.35 -15.56 -7.29
N ALA A 355 -8.23 -14.98 -7.77
CA ALA A 355 -7.19 -15.77 -8.41
C ALA A 355 -6.46 -16.68 -7.43
N VAL A 356 -6.18 -17.90 -7.89
CA VAL A 356 -5.27 -18.82 -7.19
C VAL A 356 -3.84 -18.39 -7.49
N VAL A 357 -3.06 -18.13 -6.45
CA VAL A 357 -1.65 -17.73 -6.58
C VAL A 357 -0.78 -18.98 -6.60
N ASP A 358 -0.37 -19.41 -7.79
CA ASP A 358 0.67 -20.45 -7.93
C ASP A 358 2.04 -19.80 -7.78
N VAL A 359 2.58 -19.90 -6.57
CA VAL A 359 3.86 -19.30 -6.18
C VAL A 359 5.01 -19.86 -7.02
N GLU A 360 5.05 -21.18 -7.21
CA GLU A 360 6.17 -21.83 -7.91
C GLU A 360 6.15 -21.55 -9.43
N ALA A 361 4.99 -21.58 -10.06
CA ALA A 361 4.88 -21.19 -11.46
C ALA A 361 5.24 -19.73 -11.67
N THR A 362 4.76 -18.85 -10.78
CA THR A 362 5.07 -17.42 -10.82
C THR A 362 6.54 -17.15 -10.58
N ARG A 363 7.17 -17.86 -9.63
CA ARG A 363 8.61 -17.77 -9.36
C ARG A 363 9.45 -18.05 -10.61
N ARG A 364 9.16 -19.16 -11.29
CA ARG A 364 9.88 -19.51 -12.56
C ARG A 364 9.73 -18.40 -13.60
N ARG A 365 8.54 -17.84 -13.72
CA ARG A 365 8.27 -16.75 -14.65
C ARG A 365 9.02 -15.47 -14.25
N VAL A 366 9.00 -15.10 -12.98
CA VAL A 366 9.74 -13.94 -12.45
C VAL A 366 11.22 -14.04 -12.77
N LEU A 367 11.86 -15.17 -12.47
CA LEU A 367 13.29 -15.33 -12.75
C LEU A 367 13.61 -15.22 -14.25
N ALA A 368 12.78 -15.80 -15.11
CA ALA A 368 12.93 -15.67 -16.56
C ALA A 368 12.74 -14.23 -17.06
N ASP A 369 11.75 -13.51 -16.51
CA ASP A 369 11.47 -12.13 -16.89
C ASP A 369 12.52 -11.14 -16.33
N LEU A 370 13.13 -11.41 -15.17
CA LEU A 370 14.27 -10.63 -14.66
C LEU A 370 15.48 -10.74 -15.58
N GLU A 371 15.76 -11.93 -16.11
CA GLU A 371 16.83 -12.15 -17.09
C GLU A 371 16.46 -11.51 -18.45
N LYS A 372 15.22 -11.69 -18.95
CA LYS A 372 14.72 -11.08 -20.18
C LYS A 372 14.83 -9.56 -20.17
N THR A 373 14.56 -8.93 -19.04
CA THR A 373 14.58 -7.47 -18.89
C THR A 373 15.93 -6.91 -18.50
N GLY A 374 16.95 -7.76 -18.32
CA GLY A 374 18.32 -7.36 -17.96
C GLY A 374 18.47 -6.87 -16.52
N VAL A 375 17.47 -7.09 -15.66
CA VAL A 375 17.60 -6.84 -14.20
C VAL A 375 18.61 -7.78 -13.60
N THR A 376 18.59 -9.05 -14.04
CA THR A 376 19.65 -10.02 -13.82
C THR A 376 20.36 -10.34 -15.12
N SER A 377 21.62 -10.78 -15.05
CA SER A 377 22.41 -11.23 -16.19
C SER A 377 23.38 -12.30 -15.71
N GLY A 378 22.95 -13.57 -15.76
CA GLY A 378 23.70 -14.71 -15.25
C GLY A 378 24.03 -14.60 -13.76
N HIS A 379 23.21 -13.89 -12.95
CA HIS A 379 23.31 -13.86 -11.49
C HIS A 379 22.83 -15.17 -10.89
N GLU A 380 23.49 -15.64 -9.83
CA GLU A 380 23.07 -16.82 -9.08
C GLU A 380 22.15 -16.39 -7.92
N LEU A 381 20.95 -16.98 -7.84
CA LEU A 381 20.02 -16.78 -6.74
C LEU A 381 20.54 -17.52 -5.50
N VAL A 382 20.88 -16.79 -4.44
CA VAL A 382 21.45 -17.35 -3.20
C VAL A 382 20.50 -17.32 -2.01
N ALA A 383 19.48 -16.47 -2.07
CA ALA A 383 18.45 -16.41 -1.03
C ALA A 383 17.12 -15.92 -1.60
N GLU A 384 16.03 -16.43 -1.08
CA GLU A 384 14.68 -15.99 -1.46
C GLU A 384 13.69 -16.07 -0.30
N HIS A 385 12.69 -15.24 -0.39
CA HIS A 385 11.51 -15.24 0.46
C HIS A 385 10.32 -14.75 -0.36
N HIS A 386 9.10 -15.15 -0.02
CA HIS A 386 7.90 -14.62 -0.65
C HIS A 386 6.81 -14.37 0.38
N VAL A 387 5.92 -13.47 0.03
CA VAL A 387 4.70 -13.20 0.80
C VAL A 387 3.55 -12.87 -0.15
N VAL A 388 2.36 -13.35 0.17
CA VAL A 388 1.11 -12.95 -0.48
C VAL A 388 0.39 -11.98 0.45
N MET A 389 0.25 -10.73 0.01
CA MET A 389 -0.55 -9.73 0.70
C MET A 389 -1.99 -9.84 0.21
N ASP A 390 -2.95 -10.06 1.13
CA ASP A 390 -4.37 -10.24 0.85
C ASP A 390 -5.22 -9.66 2.00
N PRO A 391 -5.88 -8.51 1.83
CA PRO A 391 -5.86 -7.59 0.66
C PRO A 391 -4.55 -6.80 0.54
N ALA A 392 -4.12 -6.47 -0.68
CA ALA A 392 -2.98 -5.58 -0.92
C ALA A 392 -3.44 -4.16 -1.27
N TYR A 393 -4.14 -3.99 -2.39
CA TYR A 393 -4.79 -2.74 -2.77
C TYR A 393 -6.31 -2.92 -2.76
N VAL A 394 -6.99 -2.16 -1.92
CA VAL A 394 -8.46 -2.09 -1.95
C VAL A 394 -8.91 -1.32 -3.19
N HIS A 395 -9.95 -1.79 -3.84
CA HIS A 395 -10.53 -1.12 -5.00
C HIS A 395 -11.49 -0.04 -4.51
N ILE A 396 -11.13 1.22 -4.75
CA ILE A 396 -11.93 2.37 -4.38
C ILE A 396 -12.88 2.65 -5.54
N THR A 397 -14.18 2.47 -5.30
CA THR A 397 -15.26 2.69 -6.25
C THR A 397 -16.29 3.64 -5.63
N GLN A 398 -17.12 4.31 -6.42
CA GLN A 398 -18.24 5.14 -5.92
C GLN A 398 -19.11 4.34 -4.94
N ARG A 399 -19.38 3.07 -5.28
CA ARG A 399 -20.18 2.16 -4.46
C ARG A 399 -19.51 1.83 -3.14
N SER A 400 -18.21 1.46 -3.15
CA SER A 400 -17.48 1.14 -1.92
C SER A 400 -17.35 2.34 -1.00
N MET A 401 -17.15 3.56 -1.54
CA MET A 401 -17.08 4.79 -0.74
C MET A 401 -18.43 5.10 -0.07
N ALA A 402 -19.54 5.03 -0.80
CA ALA A 402 -20.86 5.29 -0.26
C ALA A 402 -21.27 4.29 0.82
N GLU A 403 -21.04 2.98 0.57
CA GLU A 403 -21.37 1.91 1.50
C GLU A 403 -20.47 1.97 2.75
N HIS A 404 -19.16 2.20 2.58
CA HIS A 404 -18.24 2.41 3.69
C HIS A 404 -18.66 3.59 4.57
N ALA A 405 -18.94 4.75 3.98
CA ALA A 405 -19.33 5.93 4.73
C ALA A 405 -20.62 5.71 5.54
N ARG A 406 -21.62 5.05 4.94
CA ARG A 406 -22.87 4.70 5.62
C ARG A 406 -22.62 3.81 6.84
N ILE A 407 -21.95 2.67 6.65
CA ILE A 407 -21.76 1.69 7.71
C ILE A 407 -20.77 2.19 8.78
N ALA A 408 -19.69 2.87 8.37
CA ALA A 408 -18.73 3.42 9.32
C ALA A 408 -19.38 4.46 10.26
N ASN A 409 -20.35 5.26 9.78
CA ASN A 409 -21.11 6.18 10.63
C ASN A 409 -22.02 5.43 11.62
N GLU A 410 -22.68 4.35 11.19
CA GLU A 410 -23.50 3.51 12.06
C GLU A 410 -22.67 2.83 13.15
N LEU A 411 -21.48 2.31 12.80
CA LEU A 411 -20.53 1.71 13.74
C LEU A 411 -19.99 2.75 14.73
N ARG A 412 -19.65 3.95 14.25
CA ARG A 412 -19.16 5.05 15.09
C ARG A 412 -20.17 5.45 16.16
N ALA A 413 -21.46 5.47 15.83
CA ALA A 413 -22.54 5.74 16.79
C ALA A 413 -22.62 4.69 17.91
N ARG A 414 -22.07 3.48 17.68
CA ARG A 414 -21.97 2.39 18.65
C ARG A 414 -20.61 2.34 19.37
N GLY A 415 -19.72 3.29 19.12
CA GLY A 415 -18.37 3.33 19.69
C GLY A 415 -17.38 2.39 18.99
N VAL A 416 -17.64 2.02 17.73
CA VAL A 416 -16.72 1.20 16.91
C VAL A 416 -16.18 2.04 15.78
N PHE A 417 -14.85 2.14 15.70
CA PHE A 417 -14.12 2.97 14.76
C PHE A 417 -13.27 2.09 13.84
N SER A 418 -13.50 2.16 12.55
CA SER A 418 -12.68 1.48 11.55
C SER A 418 -11.75 2.49 10.90
N VAL A 419 -10.45 2.30 11.00
CA VAL A 419 -9.43 3.29 10.63
C VAL A 419 -8.23 2.66 9.93
N GLY A 420 -7.42 3.50 9.30
CA GLY A 420 -6.23 3.09 8.57
C GLY A 420 -6.53 2.62 7.16
N ARG A 421 -5.49 2.24 6.43
CA ARG A 421 -5.56 1.91 5.01
C ARG A 421 -6.66 0.89 4.67
N TYR A 422 -6.76 -0.16 5.45
CA TYR A 422 -7.70 -1.26 5.21
C TYR A 422 -9.03 -1.08 5.95
N GLY A 423 -8.99 -0.52 7.15
CA GLY A 423 -10.20 -0.21 7.92
C GLY A 423 -10.96 0.98 7.36
N GLY A 424 -10.25 2.00 6.85
CA GLY A 424 -10.83 3.15 6.16
C GLY A 424 -11.19 2.88 4.69
N TRP A 425 -10.89 1.70 4.15
CA TRP A 425 -11.07 1.33 2.75
C TRP A 425 -10.52 2.38 1.78
N THR A 426 -9.29 2.83 2.02
CA THR A 426 -8.68 3.97 1.34
C THR A 426 -7.24 3.71 0.92
N TYR A 427 -6.70 4.59 0.07
CA TYR A 427 -5.29 4.60 -0.29
C TYR A 427 -4.57 5.70 0.50
N CYS A 428 -3.69 5.32 1.42
CA CYS A 428 -2.97 6.25 2.28
C CYS A 428 -1.52 5.80 2.53
N SER A 429 -0.67 6.74 2.97
CA SER A 429 0.72 6.46 3.35
C SER A 429 0.80 5.90 4.78
N ILE A 430 2.00 5.46 5.15
CA ILE A 430 2.27 5.01 6.52
C ILE A 430 2.09 6.16 7.51
N GLU A 431 2.56 7.36 7.16
CA GLU A 431 2.39 8.56 7.98
C GLU A 431 0.92 8.94 8.17
N ASP A 432 0.10 8.87 7.11
CA ASP A 432 -1.33 9.17 7.19
C ASP A 432 -2.04 8.30 8.25
N ASN A 433 -1.63 7.03 8.39
CA ASN A 433 -2.18 6.14 9.41
C ASN A 433 -1.85 6.61 10.84
N ILE A 434 -0.66 7.19 11.05
CA ILE A 434 -0.27 7.73 12.36
C ILE A 434 -1.07 9.02 12.66
N VAL A 435 -1.22 9.89 11.67
CA VAL A 435 -1.99 11.13 11.79
C VAL A 435 -3.46 10.83 12.07
N GLU A 436 -4.06 9.90 11.33
CA GLU A 436 -5.46 9.48 11.52
C GLU A 436 -5.68 8.89 12.93
N ALA A 437 -4.77 8.02 13.40
CA ALA A 437 -4.85 7.41 14.71
C ALA A 437 -4.81 8.46 15.83
N ARG A 438 -3.92 9.45 15.74
CA ARG A 438 -3.84 10.56 16.70
C ARG A 438 -5.10 11.41 16.68
N ALA A 439 -5.57 11.81 15.50
CA ALA A 439 -6.79 12.59 15.36
C ALA A 439 -8.01 11.86 15.91
N LEU A 440 -8.08 10.54 15.71
CA LEU A 440 -9.15 9.72 16.30
C LEU A 440 -9.10 9.77 17.82
N VAL A 441 -7.93 9.54 18.43
CA VAL A 441 -7.77 9.55 19.90
C VAL A 441 -8.08 10.94 20.45
N ASP A 442 -7.70 12.02 19.75
CA ASP A 442 -8.05 13.39 20.15
C ASP A 442 -9.57 13.63 20.17
N SER A 443 -10.32 12.91 19.38
CA SER A 443 -11.78 13.00 19.35
C SER A 443 -12.50 12.27 20.50
N PHE A 444 -11.78 11.52 21.33
CA PHE A 444 -12.36 10.76 22.44
C PHE A 444 -12.65 11.60 23.69
N GLY A 445 -12.24 12.83 23.71
CA GLY A 445 -12.50 13.79 24.80
C GLY A 445 -11.40 13.80 25.85
#